data_a9846fd3f8ed60a859e17db694700f19
#
_entry.id   a9846fd3f8ed60a859e17db694700f19
#
_cell.length_a   1.000
_cell.length_b   1.000
_cell.length_c   1.000
_cell.angle_alpha   90.00
_cell.angle_beta   90.00
_cell.angle_gamma   90.00
#
_symmetry.space_group_name_H-M   'P 1'
#
loop_
_entity.id
_entity.type
_entity.pdbx_description
1 polymer ?
#
loop_
_entity_poly.entity_id
_entity_poly.type
_entity_poly.pdbx_seq_one_letter_code
_entity_poly.pdbx_strand_id
1 'polypeptide(L)'
;GAGRLQLDLQRPPATLLHSGDLLIARYAEGHYLAHRLLEGNEMGADEGERLDLPRQVRLLFGALPLDGLPDAERERLQAQRQALGLCDRRASVSRYRVAGTEVYRLRGSQAGKPYHALYLLDGPQVHYLDSSGSDAFIEQLLASLRRR
;
A
#
# COMPACT_ATOMS: atom_id res chain seq x y z
N GLY A 1 -7.31 17.78 14.12
CA GLY A 1 -8.00 16.79 13.38
C GLY A 1 -7.10 16.10 12.37
N ALA A 2 -7.26 14.80 12.25
CA ALA A 2 -6.51 14.05 11.25
C ALA A 2 -6.83 14.63 9.87
N GLY A 3 -5.83 15.14 9.19
CA GLY A 3 -5.97 15.60 7.83
C GLY A 3 -6.41 14.43 6.95
N ARG A 4 -7.26 14.72 5.98
CA ARG A 4 -7.62 13.71 4.98
C ARG A 4 -6.58 13.69 3.89
N LEU A 5 -6.21 12.50 3.44
CA LEU A 5 -5.36 12.35 2.28
C LEU A 5 -6.18 12.57 1.01
N GLN A 6 -5.58 13.24 0.06
CA GLN A 6 -6.17 13.49 -1.24
C GLN A 6 -5.16 13.15 -2.33
N LEU A 7 -5.60 12.38 -3.30
CA LEU A 7 -4.85 12.07 -4.51
C LEU A 7 -5.62 12.60 -5.72
N ASP A 8 -4.88 13.12 -6.68
CA ASP A 8 -5.45 13.57 -7.95
C ASP A 8 -5.19 12.50 -9.00
N LEU A 9 -6.24 12.01 -9.63
CA LEU A 9 -6.13 10.96 -10.65
C LEU A 9 -5.50 11.43 -11.95
N GLN A 10 -5.25 12.73 -12.12
CA GLN A 10 -4.62 13.35 -13.29
C GLN A 10 -5.45 13.23 -14.57
N ARG A 11 -6.02 12.07 -14.82
CA ARG A 11 -6.88 11.78 -15.96
C ARG A 11 -8.18 11.18 -15.47
N PRO A 12 -9.32 11.52 -16.11
CA PRO A 12 -10.56 10.85 -15.76
C PRO A 12 -10.50 9.38 -16.15
N PRO A 13 -10.89 8.47 -15.26
CA PRO A 13 -10.95 7.05 -15.61
C PRO A 13 -12.09 6.78 -16.59
N ALA A 14 -11.96 5.72 -17.41
CA ALA A 14 -13.00 5.28 -18.30
C ALA A 14 -14.20 4.72 -17.51
N THR A 15 -13.93 3.99 -16.43
CA THR A 15 -14.94 3.50 -15.50
C THR A 15 -14.47 3.69 -14.06
N LEU A 16 -15.43 3.91 -13.18
CA LEU A 16 -15.18 4.06 -11.75
C LEU A 16 -16.18 3.19 -11.00
N LEU A 17 -15.67 2.22 -10.25
CA LEU A 17 -16.47 1.34 -9.41
C LEU A 17 -16.22 1.70 -7.95
N HIS A 18 -17.30 1.89 -7.20
CA HIS A 18 -17.22 2.14 -5.77
C HIS A 18 -18.12 1.13 -5.06
N SER A 19 -17.55 0.35 -4.15
CA SER A 19 -18.29 -0.66 -3.38
C SER A 19 -17.73 -0.69 -1.96
N GLY A 20 -18.53 -0.28 -0.98
CA GLY A 20 -18.07 -0.13 0.40
C GLY A 20 -16.93 0.89 0.46
N ASP A 21 -15.78 0.47 0.99
CA ASP A 21 -14.57 1.28 1.04
C ASP A 21 -13.61 1.03 -0.14
N LEU A 22 -13.98 0.11 -1.04
CA LEU A 22 -13.19 -0.20 -2.22
C LEU A 22 -13.55 0.74 -3.37
N LEU A 23 -12.55 1.37 -3.96
CA LEU A 23 -12.67 2.20 -5.13
C LEU A 23 -11.75 1.65 -6.22
N ILE A 24 -12.27 1.39 -7.42
CA ILE A 24 -11.48 0.93 -8.55
C ILE A 24 -11.70 1.86 -9.73
N ALA A 25 -10.62 2.46 -10.21
CA ALA A 25 -10.60 3.27 -11.41
C ALA A 25 -9.96 2.46 -12.55
N ARG A 26 -10.65 2.31 -13.65
CA ARG A 26 -10.12 1.67 -14.86
C ARG A 26 -9.95 2.70 -15.95
N TYR A 27 -8.82 2.65 -16.61
CA TYR A 27 -8.45 3.61 -17.64
C TYR A 27 -8.58 3.00 -19.02
N ALA A 28 -8.80 3.86 -20.03
CA ALA A 28 -8.99 3.42 -21.41
C ALA A 28 -7.78 2.66 -21.95
N GLU A 29 -6.58 2.96 -21.46
CA GLU A 29 -5.33 2.29 -21.85
C GLU A 29 -5.20 0.87 -21.28
N GLY A 30 -6.13 0.45 -20.42
CA GLY A 30 -6.18 -0.91 -19.87
C GLY A 30 -5.64 -1.09 -18.48
N HIS A 31 -4.99 -0.08 -17.89
CA HIS A 31 -4.52 -0.18 -16.51
C HIS A 31 -5.62 0.23 -15.51
N TYR A 32 -5.41 -0.12 -14.25
CA TYR A 32 -6.34 0.20 -13.17
C TYR A 32 -5.60 0.81 -11.98
N LEU A 33 -6.38 1.46 -11.11
CA LEU A 33 -5.96 1.90 -9.79
C LEU A 33 -7.06 1.51 -8.79
N ALA A 34 -6.71 0.77 -7.77
CA ALA A 34 -7.64 0.38 -6.71
C ALA A 34 -7.19 0.98 -5.38
N HIS A 35 -8.15 1.37 -4.56
CA HIS A 35 -7.91 1.93 -3.23
C HIS A 35 -8.85 1.32 -2.21
N ARG A 36 -8.32 1.02 -1.02
CA ARG A 36 -9.10 0.65 0.15
C ARG A 36 -8.31 0.97 1.42
N LEU A 37 -9.01 0.98 2.54
CA LEU A 37 -8.34 1.01 3.84
C LEU A 37 -7.84 -0.40 4.17
N LEU A 38 -6.64 -0.47 4.71
CA LEU A 38 -6.07 -1.74 5.13
C LEU A 38 -6.75 -2.19 6.43
N GLU A 39 -7.10 -3.48 6.49
CA GLU A 39 -7.71 -4.08 7.68
C GLU A 39 -6.72 -5.00 8.39
N GLY A 40 -6.92 -5.17 9.71
CA GLY A 40 -6.01 -5.97 10.52
C GLY A 40 -5.87 -7.42 10.06
N ASN A 41 -6.98 -8.04 9.60
CA ASN A 41 -6.95 -9.43 9.14
C ASN A 41 -6.05 -9.60 7.90
N GLU A 42 -5.87 -8.56 7.10
CA GLU A 42 -4.97 -8.58 5.94
C GLU A 42 -3.50 -8.56 6.36
N MET A 43 -3.23 -8.11 7.59
CA MET A 43 -1.90 -8.09 8.18
C MET A 43 -1.70 -9.24 9.17
N GLY A 44 -2.54 -10.28 9.09
CA GLY A 44 -2.41 -11.47 9.90
C GLY A 44 -3.02 -11.41 11.28
N ALA A 45 -3.84 -10.38 11.58
CA ALA A 45 -4.52 -10.32 12.87
C ALA A 45 -5.58 -11.41 12.97
N ASP A 46 -5.67 -12.00 14.16
CA ASP A 46 -6.76 -12.90 14.49
C ASP A 46 -8.06 -12.11 14.70
N GLU A 47 -9.20 -12.82 14.66
CA GLU A 47 -10.49 -12.20 14.90
C GLU A 47 -10.50 -11.48 16.25
N GLY A 48 -10.91 -10.22 16.25
CA GLY A 48 -10.96 -9.38 17.43
C GLY A 48 -9.62 -8.80 17.87
N GLU A 49 -8.52 -9.19 17.25
CA GLU A 49 -7.20 -8.63 17.54
C GLU A 49 -7.06 -7.25 16.90
N ARG A 50 -6.58 -6.29 17.69
CA ARG A 50 -6.27 -4.96 17.18
C ARG A 50 -4.78 -4.86 16.94
N LEU A 51 -4.41 -4.53 15.70
CA LEU A 51 -3.03 -4.26 15.33
C LEU A 51 -2.80 -2.76 15.17
N ASP A 52 -1.61 -2.33 15.55
CA ASP A 52 -1.09 -1.03 15.14
C ASP A 52 -0.66 -1.16 13.68
N LEU A 53 -1.55 -0.83 12.76
CA LEU A 53 -1.33 -1.03 11.33
C LEU A 53 -0.11 -0.26 10.81
N PRO A 54 0.08 1.04 11.15
CA PRO A 54 1.29 1.74 10.71
C PRO A 54 2.57 1.06 11.18
N ARG A 55 2.60 0.60 12.42
CA ARG A 55 3.75 -0.13 12.96
C ARG A 55 3.98 -1.45 12.20
N GLN A 56 2.92 -2.19 11.89
CA GLN A 56 3.02 -3.43 11.13
C GLN A 56 3.58 -3.20 9.73
N VAL A 57 3.15 -2.13 9.05
CA VAL A 57 3.68 -1.75 7.75
C VAL A 57 5.17 -1.41 7.84
N ARG A 58 5.56 -0.64 8.85
CA ARG A 58 6.97 -0.28 9.04
C ARG A 58 7.84 -1.52 9.31
N LEU A 59 7.36 -2.45 10.11
CA LEU A 59 8.04 -3.72 10.37
C LEU A 59 8.12 -4.56 9.09
N LEU A 60 7.02 -4.64 8.36
CA LEU A 60 6.93 -5.43 7.14
C LEU A 60 7.93 -4.98 6.08
N PHE A 61 8.11 -3.67 5.92
CA PHE A 61 9.00 -3.09 4.92
C PHE A 61 10.39 -2.73 5.44
N GLY A 62 10.71 -3.14 6.67
CA GLY A 62 12.07 -3.00 7.20
C GLY A 62 12.42 -1.62 7.74
N ALA A 63 11.44 -0.71 7.91
CA ALA A 63 11.67 0.59 8.53
C ALA A 63 11.85 0.50 10.05
N LEU A 64 11.38 -0.58 10.67
CA LEU A 64 11.63 -0.92 12.05
C LEU A 64 12.28 -2.30 12.11
N PRO A 65 13.23 -2.53 13.04
CA PRO A 65 13.90 -3.82 13.16
C PRO A 65 12.96 -4.90 13.71
N LEU A 66 13.15 -6.13 13.29
CA LEU A 66 12.43 -7.28 13.81
C LEU A 66 13.04 -7.81 15.11
N ASP A 67 14.20 -7.32 15.50
CA ASP A 67 14.88 -7.73 16.72
C ASP A 67 14.03 -7.41 17.95
N GLY A 68 14.02 -8.32 18.90
CA GLY A 68 13.27 -8.13 20.13
C GLY A 68 11.77 -8.41 20.05
N LEU A 69 11.25 -8.76 18.87
CA LEU A 69 9.87 -9.16 18.71
C LEU A 69 9.65 -10.59 19.24
N PRO A 70 8.46 -10.90 19.80
CA PRO A 70 8.10 -12.28 20.09
C PRO A 70 8.20 -13.15 18.83
N ASP A 71 8.56 -14.42 19.01
CA ASP A 71 8.78 -15.33 17.90
C ASP A 71 7.55 -15.45 16.99
N ALA A 72 6.37 -15.54 17.59
CA ALA A 72 5.12 -15.66 16.81
C ALA A 72 4.87 -14.44 15.92
N GLU A 73 5.14 -13.24 16.44
CA GLU A 73 5.00 -12.01 15.66
C GLU A 73 6.01 -11.94 14.53
N ARG A 74 7.25 -12.32 14.82
CA ARG A 74 8.31 -12.36 13.80
C ARG A 74 7.99 -13.35 12.69
N GLU A 75 7.53 -14.54 13.03
CA GLU A 75 7.14 -15.56 12.05
C GLU A 75 5.98 -15.10 11.17
N ARG A 76 5.00 -14.43 11.77
CA ARG A 76 3.87 -13.85 11.03
C ARG A 76 4.33 -12.82 10.03
N LEU A 77 5.23 -11.92 10.42
CA LEU A 77 5.78 -10.89 9.53
C LEU A 77 6.61 -11.50 8.40
N GLN A 78 7.41 -12.51 8.70
CA GLN A 78 8.19 -13.21 7.69
C GLN A 78 7.29 -13.91 6.66
N ALA A 79 6.21 -14.55 7.13
CA ALA A 79 5.24 -15.16 6.23
C ALA A 79 4.55 -14.12 5.34
N GLN A 80 4.23 -12.96 5.87
CA GLN A 80 3.65 -11.86 5.09
C GLN A 80 4.62 -11.30 4.07
N ARG A 81 5.90 -11.18 4.40
CA ARG A 81 6.93 -10.76 3.44
C ARG A 81 6.99 -11.71 2.26
N GLN A 82 6.94 -13.02 2.52
CA GLN A 82 6.93 -14.02 1.45
C GLN A 82 5.66 -13.91 0.60
N ALA A 83 4.51 -13.76 1.25
CA ALA A 83 3.23 -13.66 0.54
C ALA A 83 3.17 -12.43 -0.37
N LEU A 84 3.83 -11.33 0.02
CA LEU A 84 3.90 -10.11 -0.79
C LEU A 84 5.01 -10.13 -1.84
N GLY A 85 5.81 -11.20 -1.89
CA GLY A 85 6.91 -11.29 -2.83
C GLY A 85 8.12 -10.44 -2.44
N LEU A 86 8.21 -9.97 -1.20
CA LEU A 86 9.33 -9.14 -0.74
C LEU A 86 10.66 -9.90 -0.68
N CYS A 87 10.59 -11.23 -0.68
CA CYS A 87 11.77 -12.09 -0.73
C CYS A 87 12.22 -12.36 -2.18
N ASP A 88 11.45 -11.93 -3.18
CA ASP A 88 11.80 -12.08 -4.58
C ASP A 88 12.82 -11.00 -4.95
N ARG A 89 13.90 -11.40 -5.63
CA ARG A 89 14.94 -10.48 -6.09
C ARG A 89 14.43 -9.45 -7.10
N ARG A 90 13.30 -9.73 -7.76
CA ARG A 90 12.68 -8.83 -8.75
C ARG A 90 11.81 -7.77 -8.09
N ALA A 91 11.43 -7.98 -6.84
CA ALA A 91 10.66 -6.98 -6.11
C ALA A 91 11.58 -5.86 -5.64
N SER A 92 11.11 -4.62 -5.73
CA SER A 92 11.80 -3.49 -5.15
C SER A 92 10.86 -2.73 -4.22
N VAL A 93 11.44 -2.25 -3.11
CA VAL A 93 10.70 -1.48 -2.10
C VAL A 93 11.33 -0.10 -2.02
N SER A 94 10.49 0.92 -2.05
CA SER A 94 10.92 2.31 -1.87
C SER A 94 10.10 2.94 -0.75
N ARG A 95 10.73 3.85 -0.02
CA ARG A 95 10.08 4.61 1.04
C ARG A 95 10.18 6.09 0.70
N TYR A 96 9.04 6.77 0.78
CA TYR A 96 8.94 8.19 0.49
C TYR A 96 8.28 8.93 1.63
N ARG A 97 8.51 10.23 1.67
CA ARG A 97 7.69 11.13 2.46
C ARG A 97 7.17 12.21 1.50
N VAL A 98 5.86 12.21 1.30
CA VAL A 98 5.20 13.12 0.36
C VAL A 98 4.14 13.91 1.12
N ALA A 99 4.23 15.24 1.09
CA ALA A 99 3.30 16.13 1.80
C ALA A 99 3.15 15.75 3.29
N GLY A 100 4.25 15.32 3.93
CA GLY A 100 4.25 14.89 5.32
C GLY A 100 3.73 13.47 5.57
N THR A 101 3.36 12.74 4.52
CA THR A 101 2.84 11.37 4.62
C THR A 101 3.93 10.37 4.30
N GLU A 102 4.09 9.38 5.17
CA GLU A 102 5.01 8.27 4.96
C GLU A 102 4.38 7.27 4.00
N VAL A 103 5.10 6.92 2.94
CA VAL A 103 4.61 6.06 1.86
C VAL A 103 5.60 4.93 1.62
N TYR A 104 5.09 3.71 1.52
CA TYR A 104 5.86 2.54 1.09
C TYR A 104 5.35 2.07 -0.25
N ARG A 105 6.27 1.89 -1.19
CA ARG A 105 5.95 1.42 -2.54
C ARG A 105 6.62 0.08 -2.77
N LEU A 106 5.81 -0.92 -3.07
CA LEU A 106 6.28 -2.22 -3.56
C LEU A 106 6.07 -2.25 -5.07
N ARG A 107 7.13 -2.52 -5.80
CA ARG A 107 7.09 -2.67 -7.25
C ARG A 107 7.44 -4.12 -7.59
N GLY A 108 6.58 -4.77 -8.34
CA GLY A 108 6.76 -6.15 -8.75
C GLY A 108 6.14 -6.42 -10.10
N SER A 109 5.88 -7.67 -10.37
CA SER A 109 5.28 -8.12 -11.62
C SER A 109 4.22 -9.17 -11.32
N GLN A 110 3.08 -9.05 -11.99
CA GLN A 110 2.02 -10.05 -11.98
C GLN A 110 1.73 -10.46 -13.43
N ALA A 111 1.79 -11.75 -13.72
CA ALA A 111 1.54 -12.30 -15.07
C ALA A 111 2.37 -11.58 -16.14
N GLY A 112 3.63 -11.25 -15.83
CA GLY A 112 4.53 -10.56 -16.75
C GLY A 112 4.30 -9.07 -16.93
N LYS A 113 3.33 -8.49 -16.20
CA LYS A 113 2.99 -7.06 -16.30
C LYS A 113 3.45 -6.32 -15.04
N PRO A 114 3.79 -5.03 -15.15
CA PRO A 114 4.13 -4.23 -13.97
C PRO A 114 2.98 -4.20 -12.96
N TYR A 115 3.34 -4.22 -11.68
CA TYR A 115 2.40 -4.16 -10.58
C TYR A 115 2.99 -3.30 -9.47
N HIS A 116 2.17 -2.42 -8.92
CA HIS A 116 2.56 -1.54 -7.83
C HIS A 116 1.59 -1.65 -6.68
N ALA A 117 2.11 -1.71 -5.48
CA ALA A 117 1.32 -1.60 -4.25
C ALA A 117 1.86 -0.44 -3.43
N LEU A 118 0.98 0.41 -2.94
CA LEU A 118 1.31 1.58 -2.15
C LEU A 118 0.64 1.49 -0.79
N TYR A 119 1.39 1.80 0.25
CA TYR A 119 0.89 1.87 1.62
C TYR A 119 1.14 3.28 2.13
N LEU A 120 0.06 4.04 2.37
CA LEU A 120 0.11 5.42 2.84
C LEU A 120 -0.32 5.46 4.29
N LEU A 121 0.58 5.89 5.17
CA LEU A 121 0.31 5.92 6.61
C LEU A 121 -0.35 7.24 6.99
N ASP A 122 -1.54 7.15 7.58
CA ASP A 122 -2.36 8.31 7.95
C ASP A 122 -2.89 8.13 9.38
N GLY A 123 -2.14 8.62 10.36
CA GLY A 123 -2.47 8.40 11.77
C GLY A 123 -2.57 6.91 12.08
N PRO A 124 -3.70 6.44 12.65
CA PRO A 124 -3.87 5.01 12.91
C PRO A 124 -4.28 4.20 11.68
N GLN A 125 -4.61 4.87 10.57
CA GLN A 125 -5.09 4.22 9.36
C GLN A 125 -3.97 4.03 8.35
N VAL A 126 -4.11 3.01 7.51
CA VAL A 126 -3.24 2.79 6.36
C VAL A 126 -4.12 2.69 5.13
N HIS A 127 -3.84 3.55 4.15
CA HIS A 127 -4.47 3.49 2.84
C HIS A 127 -3.64 2.57 1.96
N TYR A 128 -4.31 1.61 1.34
CA TYR A 128 -3.69 0.68 0.42
C TYR A 128 -4.16 0.96 -0.99
N LEU A 129 -3.20 1.14 -1.91
CA LEU A 129 -3.50 1.28 -3.33
C LEU A 129 -2.70 0.25 -4.11
N ASP A 130 -3.32 -0.33 -5.13
CA ASP A 130 -2.59 -1.15 -6.08
C ASP A 130 -2.96 -0.77 -7.51
N SER A 131 -2.03 -0.99 -8.43
CA SER A 131 -2.17 -0.53 -9.79
C SER A 131 -1.34 -1.35 -10.75
N SER A 132 -1.86 -1.52 -11.96
CA SER A 132 -1.11 -2.05 -13.10
C SER A 132 -0.54 -0.94 -14.00
N GLY A 133 -0.61 0.31 -13.56
CA GLY A 133 -0.10 1.45 -14.32
C GLY A 133 1.41 1.48 -14.43
N SER A 134 1.92 2.41 -15.22
CA SER A 134 3.35 2.62 -15.41
C SER A 134 3.99 3.27 -14.18
N ASP A 135 5.32 3.23 -14.11
CA ASP A 135 6.07 3.97 -13.09
C ASP A 135 5.71 5.46 -13.13
N ALA A 136 5.63 6.04 -14.33
CA ALA A 136 5.29 7.46 -14.49
C ALA A 136 3.90 7.77 -13.93
N PHE A 137 2.93 6.88 -14.16
CA PHE A 137 1.58 7.03 -13.61
C PHE A 137 1.62 7.07 -12.08
N ILE A 138 2.34 6.13 -11.47
CA ILE A 138 2.46 6.05 -10.00
C ILE A 138 3.18 7.29 -9.44
N GLU A 139 4.24 7.73 -10.09
CA GLU A 139 5.00 8.91 -9.66
C GLU A 139 4.16 10.17 -9.72
N GLN A 140 3.36 10.34 -10.77
CA GLN A 140 2.43 11.48 -10.90
C GLN A 140 1.35 11.41 -9.83
N LEU A 141 0.83 10.21 -9.56
CA LEU A 141 -0.18 10.02 -8.52
C LEU A 141 0.38 10.42 -7.15
N LEU A 142 1.58 9.95 -6.80
CA LEU A 142 2.22 10.29 -5.52
C LEU A 142 2.54 11.79 -5.44
N ALA A 143 2.96 12.41 -6.54
CA ALA A 143 3.24 13.84 -6.56
C ALA A 143 1.99 14.68 -6.30
N SER A 144 0.80 14.13 -6.54
CA SER A 144 -0.48 14.80 -6.28
C SER A 144 -0.97 14.66 -4.83
N LEU A 145 -0.31 13.84 -4.03
CA LEU A 145 -0.73 13.57 -2.66
C LEU A 145 -0.71 14.83 -1.81
N ARG A 146 -1.82 15.10 -1.13
CA ARG A 146 -1.99 16.27 -0.25
C ARG A 146 -2.71 15.85 1.02
N ARG A 147 -2.45 16.62 2.08
CA ARG A 147 -3.26 16.59 3.30
C ARG A 147 -4.18 17.79 3.32
N ARG A 148 -5.41 17.54 3.63
CA ARG A 148 -6.38 18.59 3.89
C ARG A 148 -6.43 18.95 5.36
#